data_4053a850a4b5cfa19502549106e39d6c
#
_entry.id   4053a850a4b5cfa19502549106e39d6c
#
_cell.length_a   1.000
_cell.length_b   1.000
_cell.length_c   1.000
_cell.angle_alpha   90.00
_cell.angle_beta   90.00
_cell.angle_gamma   90.00
#
_symmetry.space_group_name_H-M   'P 1'
#
loop_
_entity.id
_entity.type
_entity.pdbx_description
1 polymer ?
#
loop_
_entity_poly.entity_id
_entity_poly.type
_entity_poly.pdbx_seq_one_letter_code
_entity_poly.pdbx_strand_id
1 'polypeptide(L)'
;GPPSPVALLRWGMGDDGRLLAVLPELDYAGAVIEGMGAGHVPAEAAEAVGALAARMPVVLASRCATGPVFTGTYGYPGGEIDLIGRGAIPGGLLSGAKARLLLGLALRGGGNRDTVAAAFAAYQ
;
A
#
# COMPACT_ATOMS: atom_id res chain seq x y z
N GLY A 1 0.50 17.40 15.12
CA GLY A 1 1.67 16.68 15.58
C GLY A 1 2.82 16.71 14.58
N PRO A 2 3.97 16.13 14.88
CA PRO A 2 5.07 16.08 13.93
C PRO A 2 4.68 15.28 12.69
N PRO A 3 5.29 15.55 11.53
CA PRO A 3 5.04 14.77 10.33
C PRO A 3 5.33 13.29 10.57
N SER A 4 4.44 12.44 10.09
CA SER A 4 4.63 10.99 10.12
C SER A 4 5.26 10.56 8.80
N PRO A 5 6.47 10.00 8.79
CA PRO A 5 7.13 9.63 7.55
C PRO A 5 6.38 8.48 6.88
N VAL A 6 6.07 8.65 5.61
CA VAL A 6 5.39 7.65 4.79
C VAL A 6 6.27 7.31 3.60
N ALA A 7 6.57 6.03 3.44
CA ALA A 7 7.31 5.53 2.28
C ALA A 7 6.40 5.45 1.05
N LEU A 8 6.96 5.73 -0.10
CA LEU A 8 6.31 5.47 -1.39
C LEU A 8 7.25 4.59 -2.21
N LEU A 9 6.83 3.35 -2.46
CA LEU A 9 7.60 2.38 -3.22
C LEU A 9 6.85 2.02 -4.49
N ARG A 10 7.45 2.32 -5.64
CA ARG A 10 6.91 1.92 -6.93
C ARG A 10 7.52 0.59 -7.34
N TRP A 11 6.66 -0.39 -7.65
CA TRP A 11 7.12 -1.66 -8.17
C TRP A 11 7.40 -1.55 -9.67
N GLY A 12 8.60 -1.95 -10.07
CA GLY A 12 9.01 -1.97 -11.47
C GLY A 12 9.34 -3.38 -11.94
N MET A 13 9.37 -3.57 -13.26
CA MET A 13 9.81 -4.85 -13.82
C MET A 13 11.27 -5.09 -13.44
N GLY A 14 11.57 -6.31 -12.98
CA GLY A 14 12.90 -6.66 -12.52
C GLY A 14 13.17 -6.40 -11.04
N ASP A 15 12.26 -5.75 -10.33
CA ASP A 15 12.37 -5.60 -8.88
C ASP A 15 12.22 -6.96 -8.19
N ASP A 16 13.04 -7.20 -7.20
CA ASP A 16 13.07 -8.46 -6.46
C ASP A 16 12.54 -8.35 -5.03
N GLY A 17 11.99 -7.19 -4.66
CA GLY A 17 11.38 -6.97 -3.35
C GLY A 17 12.36 -6.64 -2.23
N ARG A 18 13.66 -6.48 -2.49
CA ARG A 18 14.63 -6.23 -1.41
C ARG A 18 14.40 -4.90 -0.71
N LEU A 19 13.95 -3.85 -1.43
CA LEU A 19 13.58 -2.58 -0.80
C LEU A 19 12.38 -2.75 0.12
N LEU A 20 11.38 -3.50 -0.33
CA LEU A 20 10.21 -3.79 0.47
C LEU A 20 10.57 -4.53 1.76
N ALA A 21 11.49 -5.47 1.67
CA ALA A 21 11.92 -6.28 2.82
C ALA A 21 12.62 -5.47 3.91
N VAL A 22 13.27 -4.35 3.57
CA VAL A 22 13.97 -3.52 4.56
C VAL A 22 13.11 -2.38 5.12
N LEU A 23 11.96 -2.07 4.53
CA LEU A 23 11.10 -1.00 5.02
C LEU A 23 10.73 -1.12 6.50
N PRO A 24 10.47 -2.33 7.05
CA PRO A 24 10.15 -2.44 8.48
C PRO A 24 11.24 -1.90 9.40
N GLU A 25 12.48 -1.83 8.93
CA GLU A 25 13.64 -1.41 9.74
C GLU A 25 13.93 0.10 9.63
N LEU A 26 13.17 0.83 8.81
CA LEU A 26 13.47 2.22 8.49
C LEU A 26 12.58 3.23 9.24
N ASP A 27 11.82 2.77 10.23
CA ASP A 27 10.99 3.63 11.10
C ASP A 27 9.95 4.49 10.37
N TYR A 28 9.46 4.03 9.24
CA TYR A 28 8.31 4.69 8.60
C TYR A 28 7.03 4.43 9.39
N ALA A 29 6.15 5.43 9.43
CA ALA A 29 4.85 5.32 10.09
C ALA A 29 3.80 4.63 9.22
N GLY A 30 4.02 4.59 7.92
CA GLY A 30 3.16 3.94 6.95
C GLY A 30 3.85 3.83 5.60
N ALA A 31 3.26 3.11 4.68
CA ALA A 31 3.81 2.92 3.35
C ALA A 31 2.72 2.87 2.29
N VAL A 32 3.04 3.40 1.11
CA VAL A 32 2.24 3.23 -0.10
C VAL A 32 3.06 2.39 -1.06
N ILE A 33 2.47 1.31 -1.58
CA ILE A 33 3.09 0.46 -2.59
C ILE A 33 2.32 0.66 -3.89
N GLU A 34 3.00 1.20 -4.90
CA GLU A 34 2.45 1.27 -6.26
C GLU A 34 2.72 -0.05 -6.96
N GLY A 35 1.69 -0.87 -7.05
CA GLY A 35 1.76 -2.14 -7.77
C GLY A 35 1.58 -1.98 -9.28
N MET A 36 1.84 -3.04 -10.02
CA MET A 36 1.62 -3.08 -11.46
C MET A 36 0.13 -3.23 -11.78
N GLY A 37 -0.29 -2.68 -12.91
CA GLY A 37 -1.68 -2.80 -13.36
C GLY A 37 -2.67 -2.34 -12.29
N ALA A 38 -3.55 -3.23 -11.88
CA ALA A 38 -4.60 -2.96 -10.89
C ALA A 38 -4.11 -2.97 -9.43
N GLY A 39 -2.81 -2.83 -9.20
CA GLY A 39 -2.23 -2.82 -7.86
C GLY A 39 -1.57 -4.14 -7.48
N HIS A 40 -1.00 -4.85 -8.45
CA HIS A 40 -0.42 -6.17 -8.22
C HIS A 40 1.09 -6.08 -7.99
N VAL A 41 1.61 -7.04 -7.22
CA VAL A 41 3.04 -7.27 -7.06
C VAL A 41 3.33 -8.72 -7.47
N PRO A 42 4.60 -9.08 -7.76
CA PRO A 42 4.94 -10.48 -7.98
C PRO A 42 4.63 -11.34 -6.77
N ALA A 43 4.29 -12.60 -7.02
CA ALA A 43 3.93 -13.53 -5.95
C ALA A 43 5.01 -13.62 -4.86
N GLU A 44 6.28 -13.53 -5.25
CA GLU A 44 7.41 -13.59 -4.33
C GLU A 44 7.43 -12.42 -3.34
N ALA A 45 6.81 -11.30 -3.67
CA ALA A 45 6.76 -10.12 -2.80
C ALA A 45 5.54 -10.13 -1.87
N ALA A 46 4.56 -10.99 -2.08
CA ALA A 46 3.31 -10.96 -1.31
C ALA A 46 3.54 -11.16 0.18
N GLU A 47 4.46 -12.07 0.56
CA GLU A 47 4.79 -12.31 1.97
C GLU A 47 5.41 -11.07 2.61
N ALA A 48 6.28 -10.36 1.90
CA ALA A 48 6.91 -9.14 2.40
C ALA A 48 5.88 -8.01 2.58
N VAL A 49 4.88 -7.91 1.69
CA VAL A 49 3.77 -6.96 1.85
C VAL A 49 3.00 -7.28 3.13
N GLY A 50 2.69 -8.55 3.36
CA GLY A 50 1.98 -8.98 4.57
C GLY A 50 2.76 -8.68 5.84
N ALA A 51 4.06 -8.94 5.85
CA ALA A 51 4.93 -8.65 6.98
C ALA A 51 4.97 -7.15 7.27
N LEU A 52 5.05 -6.32 6.24
CA LEU A 52 5.02 -4.86 6.39
C LEU A 52 3.67 -4.39 6.94
N ALA A 53 2.56 -4.91 6.41
CA ALA A 53 1.21 -4.54 6.84
C ALA A 53 0.92 -4.92 8.29
N ALA A 54 1.62 -5.92 8.83
CA ALA A 54 1.52 -6.28 10.24
C ALA A 54 2.19 -5.24 11.16
N ARG A 55 3.05 -4.39 10.62
CA ARG A 55 3.83 -3.42 11.41
C ARG A 55 3.34 -1.99 11.25
N MET A 56 2.76 -1.65 10.12
CA MET A 56 2.30 -0.30 9.80
C MET A 56 1.17 -0.34 8.78
N PRO A 57 0.33 0.70 8.68
CA PRO A 57 -0.64 0.79 7.59
C PRO A 57 0.06 0.80 6.23
N VAL A 58 -0.35 -0.10 5.36
CA VAL A 58 0.15 -0.22 3.99
C VAL A 58 -1.01 -0.01 3.03
N VAL A 59 -0.87 0.98 2.17
CA VAL A 59 -1.86 1.30 1.13
C VAL A 59 -1.35 0.79 -0.21
N LEU A 60 -2.22 0.09 -0.91
CA LEU A 60 -1.94 -0.42 -2.25
C LEU A 60 -2.50 0.54 -3.29
N ALA A 61 -1.64 1.11 -4.11
CA ALA A 61 -2.01 1.97 -5.22
C ALA A 61 -1.56 1.36 -6.54
N SER A 62 -2.18 1.75 -7.65
CA SER A 62 -1.71 1.35 -8.96
C SER A 62 -0.67 2.34 -9.46
N ARG A 63 0.36 1.85 -10.13
CA ARG A 63 1.31 2.72 -10.85
C ARG A 63 0.75 3.21 -12.19
N CYS A 64 -0.38 2.66 -12.64
CA CYS A 64 -1.03 3.12 -13.86
C CYS A 64 -1.61 4.53 -13.65
N ALA A 65 -1.53 5.37 -14.69
CA ALA A 65 -1.97 6.75 -14.60
C ALA A 65 -3.50 6.88 -14.40
N THR A 66 -4.26 5.87 -14.80
CA THR A 66 -5.72 5.87 -14.73
C THR A 66 -6.23 4.53 -14.21
N GLY A 67 -7.40 4.59 -13.61
CA GLY A 67 -8.11 3.42 -13.11
C GLY A 67 -7.83 3.13 -11.65
N PRO A 68 -8.79 2.51 -10.97
CA PRO A 68 -8.68 2.18 -9.56
C PRO A 68 -7.85 0.92 -9.32
N VAL A 69 -7.43 0.73 -8.07
CA VAL A 69 -6.98 -0.57 -7.58
C VAL A 69 -8.20 -1.47 -7.49
N PHE A 70 -8.12 -2.67 -8.05
CA PHE A 70 -9.19 -3.65 -7.95
C PHE A 70 -9.23 -4.24 -6.54
N THR A 71 -10.40 -4.70 -6.12
CA THR A 71 -10.59 -5.22 -4.76
C THR A 71 -11.16 -6.64 -4.73
N GLY A 72 -11.59 -7.18 -5.85
CA GLY A 72 -12.23 -8.48 -5.88
C GLY A 72 -12.14 -9.25 -7.19
N THR A 73 -11.17 -8.93 -8.06
CA THR A 73 -11.10 -9.52 -9.40
C THR A 73 -10.08 -10.65 -9.50
N TYR A 74 -8.88 -10.49 -8.94
CA TYR A 74 -7.79 -11.45 -9.12
C TYR A 74 -7.33 -12.00 -7.77
N GLY A 75 -7.42 -13.32 -7.61
CA GLY A 75 -7.09 -14.02 -6.37
C GLY A 75 -5.76 -14.77 -6.34
N TYR A 76 -4.96 -14.67 -7.40
CA TYR A 76 -3.66 -15.35 -7.42
C TYR A 76 -2.66 -14.67 -6.46
N PRO A 77 -1.60 -15.39 -6.01
CA PRO A 77 -0.60 -14.81 -5.10
C PRO A 77 0.02 -13.53 -5.67
N GLY A 78 0.04 -12.46 -4.87
CA GLY A 78 0.49 -11.14 -5.31
C GLY A 78 -0.59 -10.31 -5.98
N GLY A 79 -1.78 -10.87 -6.25
CA GLY A 79 -2.94 -10.13 -6.73
C GLY A 79 -3.64 -9.35 -5.62
N GLU A 80 -4.61 -8.52 -5.96
CA GLU A 80 -5.24 -7.60 -5.00
C GLU A 80 -5.98 -8.34 -3.88
N ILE A 81 -6.65 -9.46 -4.17
CA ILE A 81 -7.36 -10.22 -3.13
C ILE A 81 -6.36 -10.76 -2.11
N ASP A 82 -5.25 -11.32 -2.57
CA ASP A 82 -4.21 -11.84 -1.70
C ASP A 82 -3.59 -10.72 -0.85
N LEU A 83 -3.23 -9.60 -1.47
CA LEU A 83 -2.59 -8.48 -0.76
C LEU A 83 -3.52 -7.84 0.27
N ILE A 84 -4.80 -7.67 -0.07
CA ILE A 84 -5.80 -7.15 0.87
C ILE A 84 -6.01 -8.15 2.01
N GLY A 85 -6.06 -9.44 1.70
CA GLY A 85 -6.14 -10.50 2.72
C GLY A 85 -4.95 -10.53 3.66
N ARG A 86 -3.78 -10.06 3.21
CA ARG A 86 -2.57 -9.92 4.05
C ARG A 86 -2.50 -8.60 4.81
N GLY A 87 -3.49 -7.74 4.67
CA GLY A 87 -3.63 -6.51 5.43
C GLY A 87 -3.42 -5.22 4.66
N ALA A 88 -3.13 -5.25 3.36
CA ALA A 88 -3.02 -4.04 2.56
C ALA A 88 -4.37 -3.35 2.42
N ILE A 89 -4.35 -2.02 2.42
CA ILE A 89 -5.54 -1.18 2.29
C ILE A 89 -5.61 -0.72 0.82
N PRO A 90 -6.73 -0.95 0.12
CA PRO A 90 -6.84 -0.47 -1.26
C PRO A 90 -6.87 1.05 -1.32
N GLY A 91 -6.04 1.64 -2.18
CA GLY A 91 -5.96 3.09 -2.38
C GLY A 91 -7.05 3.66 -3.29
N GLY A 92 -7.83 2.79 -3.92
CA GLY A 92 -8.92 3.20 -4.78
C GLY A 92 -8.46 3.99 -6.00
N LEU A 93 -9.05 5.15 -6.21
CA LEU A 93 -8.78 6.01 -7.37
C LEU A 93 -7.52 6.88 -7.20
N LEU A 94 -6.92 6.89 -6.02
CA LEU A 94 -5.78 7.77 -5.76
C LEU A 94 -4.50 7.23 -6.37
N SER A 95 -3.72 8.13 -6.99
CA SER A 95 -2.34 7.82 -7.36
C SER A 95 -1.49 7.57 -6.12
N GLY A 96 -0.32 6.96 -6.31
CA GLY A 96 0.61 6.73 -5.20
C GLY A 96 0.96 8.02 -4.46
N ALA A 97 1.22 9.11 -5.18
CA ALA A 97 1.56 10.39 -4.57
C ALA A 97 0.40 10.95 -3.73
N LYS A 98 -0.83 10.88 -4.24
CA LYS A 98 -2.01 11.34 -3.49
C LYS A 98 -2.32 10.41 -2.32
N ALA A 99 -2.17 9.10 -2.50
CA ALA A 99 -2.33 8.13 -1.43
C ALA A 99 -1.34 8.39 -0.30
N ARG A 100 -0.09 8.72 -0.61
CA ARG A 100 0.91 9.08 0.40
C ARG A 100 0.49 10.30 1.20
N LEU A 101 -0.04 11.34 0.55
CA LEU A 101 -0.53 12.53 1.24
C LEU A 101 -1.68 12.19 2.19
N LEU A 102 -2.66 11.45 1.72
CA LEU A 102 -3.82 11.08 2.55
C LEU A 102 -3.39 10.21 3.73
N LEU A 103 -2.53 9.22 3.49
CA LEU A 103 -2.00 8.37 4.55
C LEU A 103 -1.24 9.19 5.60
N GLY A 104 -0.39 10.10 5.17
CA GLY A 104 0.35 10.99 6.07
C GLY A 104 -0.58 11.85 6.93
N LEU A 105 -1.65 12.40 6.34
CA LEU A 105 -2.63 13.19 7.08
C LEU A 105 -3.39 12.35 8.10
N ALA A 106 -3.81 11.15 7.72
CA ALA A 106 -4.51 10.24 8.63
C ALA A 106 -3.63 9.83 9.81
N LEU A 107 -2.35 9.56 9.56
CA LEU A 107 -1.40 9.19 10.62
C LEU A 107 -1.08 10.35 11.55
N ARG A 108 -0.98 11.58 11.03
CA ARG A 108 -0.77 12.78 11.85
C ARG A 108 -1.92 13.04 12.81
N GLY A 109 -3.13 12.63 12.43
CA GLY A 109 -4.30 12.70 13.30
C GLY A 109 -4.33 11.61 14.38
N GLY A 110 -3.29 10.79 14.51
CA GLY A 110 -3.24 9.69 15.46
C GLY A 110 -3.95 8.43 14.96
N GLY A 111 -4.16 8.32 13.65
CA GLY A 111 -4.90 7.23 13.06
C GLY A 111 -4.19 5.89 13.14
N ASN A 112 -4.97 4.84 13.36
CA ASN A 112 -4.54 3.46 13.24
C ASN A 112 -4.97 2.90 11.86
N ARG A 113 -4.75 1.59 11.66
CA ARG A 113 -5.13 0.94 10.40
C ARG A 113 -6.60 1.16 10.05
N ASP A 114 -7.50 1.04 11.01
CA ASP A 114 -8.94 1.18 10.76
C ASP A 114 -9.32 2.62 10.38
N THR A 115 -8.71 3.60 11.03
CA THR A 115 -8.88 5.01 10.69
C THR A 115 -8.38 5.31 9.28
N VAL A 116 -7.21 4.76 8.94
CA VAL A 116 -6.64 4.89 7.59
C VAL A 116 -7.56 4.25 6.55
N ALA A 117 -8.02 3.03 6.80
CA ALA A 117 -8.93 2.34 5.89
C ALA A 117 -10.22 3.14 5.66
N ALA A 118 -10.77 3.73 6.71
CA ALA A 118 -11.96 4.58 6.62
C ALA A 118 -11.69 5.82 5.76
N ALA A 119 -10.52 6.45 5.88
CA ALA A 119 -10.14 7.59 5.07
C ALA A 119 -10.08 7.24 3.58
N PHE A 120 -9.56 6.06 3.24
CA PHE A 120 -9.47 5.61 1.85
C PHE A 120 -10.80 5.08 1.29
N ALA A 121 -11.75 4.72 2.13
CA ALA A 121 -13.06 4.23 1.68
C ALA A 121 -13.80 5.22 0.79
N ALA A 122 -13.58 6.52 0.98
CA ALA A 122 -14.20 7.57 0.18
C ALA A 122 -13.72 7.60 -1.28
N TYR A 123 -12.61 6.94 -1.60
CA TYR A 123 -11.97 7.00 -2.90
C TYR A 123 -12.04 5.69 -3.69
N GLN A 124 -12.78 4.73 -3.21
CA GLN A 124 -12.93 3.42 -3.88
C GLN A 124 -13.77 3.47 -5.15
#